data_692eab859fbb1f8fee125c896e788dcb
#
_entry.id   692eab859fbb1f8fee125c896e788dcb
#
_cell.length_a   1.000
_cell.length_b   1.000
_cell.length_c   1.000
_cell.angle_alpha   90.00
_cell.angle_beta   90.00
_cell.angle_gamma   90.00
#
_symmetry.space_group_name_H-M   'P 1'
#
loop_
_entity.id
_entity.type
_entity.pdbx_description
1 polymer ?
#
loop_
_entity_poly.entity_id
_entity_poly.type
_entity_poly.pdbx_seq_one_letter_code
_entity_poly.pdbx_strand_id
1 'polypeptide(L)'
;AQIRLFEEMLQLATDNNLPVSFHVREAFDDFFPVVANFPKVSGVVHSFSDNKKNLRRILNETDFYVGVNGMATYSTLPTPPIERMLLETDAPFLTPKPFRGIINEPAYVPAIAEWLAAKLGLDYQIIERETTKNAEELFHI
;
A
#
# COMPACT_ATOMS: atom_id res chain seq x y z
N ALA A 1 17.40 -0.04 -18.41
CA ALA A 1 16.11 0.19 -19.08
C ALA A 1 14.99 0.47 -18.08
N GLN A 2 14.75 -0.39 -17.08
CA GLN A 2 13.63 -0.22 -16.11
C GLN A 2 13.73 1.07 -15.28
N ILE A 3 14.91 1.42 -14.74
CA ILE A 3 15.10 2.65 -13.96
C ILE A 3 14.73 3.87 -14.79
N ARG A 4 15.20 3.96 -16.03
CA ARG A 4 14.87 5.08 -16.93
C ARG A 4 13.38 5.20 -17.18
N LEU A 5 12.71 4.09 -17.49
CA LEU A 5 11.26 4.09 -17.67
C LEU A 5 10.53 4.53 -16.39
N PHE A 6 11.02 4.08 -15.24
CA PHE A 6 10.47 4.47 -13.94
C PHE A 6 10.59 5.98 -13.71
N GLU A 7 11.77 6.57 -13.98
CA GLU A 7 11.98 8.02 -13.91
C GLU A 7 11.05 8.79 -14.85
N GLU A 8 10.88 8.32 -16.10
CA GLU A 8 9.97 8.92 -17.08
C GLU A 8 8.51 8.90 -16.58
N MET A 9 8.07 7.80 -15.96
CA MET A 9 6.73 7.69 -15.36
C MET A 9 6.54 8.60 -14.14
N LEU A 10 7.56 8.74 -13.29
CA LEU A 10 7.53 9.66 -12.14
C LEU A 10 7.50 11.12 -12.60
N GLN A 11 8.22 11.46 -13.67
CA GLN A 11 8.16 12.79 -14.25
C GLN A 11 6.75 13.08 -14.79
N LEU A 12 6.15 12.13 -15.52
CA LEU A 12 4.78 12.26 -16.02
C LEU A 12 3.76 12.48 -14.89
N ALA A 13 3.89 11.71 -13.80
CA ALA A 13 3.04 11.86 -12.62
C ALA A 13 3.21 13.23 -11.98
N THR A 14 4.46 13.70 -11.84
CA THR A 14 4.79 15.02 -11.29
C THR A 14 4.17 16.14 -12.13
N ASP A 15 4.34 16.09 -13.44
CA ASP A 15 3.88 17.12 -14.38
C ASP A 15 2.35 17.24 -14.41
N ASN A 16 1.66 16.14 -14.11
CA ASN A 16 0.19 16.08 -14.13
C ASN A 16 -0.44 16.04 -12.72
N ASN A 17 0.37 16.13 -11.65
CA ASN A 17 -0.08 16.04 -10.26
C ASN A 17 -0.92 14.76 -9.99
N LEU A 18 -0.43 13.62 -10.50
CA LEU A 18 -1.11 12.34 -10.37
C LEU A 18 -0.46 11.51 -9.26
N PRO A 19 -1.25 10.83 -8.42
CA PRO A 19 -0.72 9.84 -7.49
C PRO A 19 -0.26 8.58 -8.23
N VAL A 20 0.74 7.89 -7.66
CA VAL A 20 1.33 6.70 -8.27
C VAL A 20 1.08 5.46 -7.40
N SER A 21 0.65 4.37 -8.03
CA SER A 21 0.64 3.06 -7.40
C SER A 21 1.93 2.31 -7.77
N PHE A 22 2.80 2.11 -6.78
CA PHE A 22 4.11 1.47 -6.96
C PHE A 22 4.03 -0.03 -6.72
N HIS A 23 4.46 -0.82 -7.68
CA HIS A 23 4.74 -2.23 -7.47
C HIS A 23 6.26 -2.43 -7.27
N VAL A 24 6.67 -2.74 -6.04
CA VAL A 24 8.09 -2.92 -5.68
C VAL A 24 8.30 -4.32 -5.14
N ARG A 25 8.99 -5.16 -5.91
CA ARG A 25 9.33 -6.52 -5.51
C ARG A 25 10.84 -6.74 -5.63
N GLU A 26 11.49 -7.04 -4.50
CA GLU A 26 12.95 -7.30 -4.45
C GLU A 26 13.81 -6.17 -5.06
N ALA A 27 13.30 -4.92 -5.06
CA ALA A 27 13.92 -3.78 -5.75
C ALA A 27 13.94 -2.49 -4.91
N PHE A 28 13.78 -2.59 -3.58
CA PHE A 28 13.72 -1.40 -2.72
C PHE A 28 15.04 -0.60 -2.70
N ASP A 29 16.17 -1.26 -2.88
CA ASP A 29 17.47 -0.57 -2.89
C ASP A 29 17.65 0.31 -4.15
N ASP A 30 17.02 -0.06 -5.28
CA ASP A 30 16.96 0.78 -6.48
C ASP A 30 15.81 1.79 -6.41
N PHE A 31 14.70 1.43 -5.77
CA PHE A 31 13.50 2.26 -5.66
C PHE A 31 13.76 3.59 -4.91
N PHE A 32 14.33 3.53 -3.71
CA PHE A 32 14.48 4.72 -2.87
C PHE A 32 15.37 5.81 -3.48
N PRO A 33 16.53 5.51 -4.08
CA PRO A 33 17.34 6.55 -4.74
C PRO A 33 16.61 7.23 -5.90
N VAL A 34 15.76 6.50 -6.63
CA VAL A 34 15.01 7.06 -7.74
C VAL A 34 13.91 8.00 -7.23
N VAL A 35 13.05 7.53 -6.31
CA VAL A 35 11.92 8.36 -5.82
C VAL A 35 12.40 9.59 -5.04
N ALA A 36 13.59 9.56 -4.43
CA ALA A 36 14.19 10.71 -3.77
C ALA A 36 14.42 11.91 -4.72
N ASN A 37 14.57 11.66 -6.03
CA ASN A 37 14.68 12.70 -7.04
C ASN A 37 13.34 13.34 -7.44
N PHE A 38 12.22 12.78 -6.95
CA PHE A 38 10.86 13.23 -7.27
C PHE A 38 10.05 13.56 -6.01
N PRO A 39 10.45 14.59 -5.23
CA PRO A 39 9.89 14.87 -3.91
C PRO A 39 8.42 15.32 -3.93
N LYS A 40 7.87 15.64 -5.11
CA LYS A 40 6.47 16.05 -5.26
C LYS A 40 5.53 14.88 -5.58
N VAL A 41 6.08 13.70 -5.86
CA VAL A 41 5.25 12.52 -6.17
C VAL A 41 4.58 12.03 -4.91
N SER A 42 3.26 11.88 -4.95
CA SER A 42 2.46 11.16 -3.97
C SER A 42 2.15 9.75 -4.47
N GLY A 43 1.91 8.82 -3.57
CA GLY A 43 1.61 7.46 -4.02
C GLY A 43 1.41 6.45 -2.90
N VAL A 44 1.21 5.22 -3.31
CA VAL A 44 1.10 4.05 -2.45
C VAL A 44 2.04 2.94 -2.91
N VAL A 45 2.79 2.36 -1.99
CA VAL A 45 3.50 1.09 -2.25
C VAL A 45 2.46 -0.02 -2.12
N HIS A 46 1.91 -0.41 -3.28
CA HIS A 46 0.86 -1.40 -3.40
C HIS A 46 1.39 -2.81 -3.10
N SER A 47 0.52 -3.63 -2.53
CA SER A 47 0.81 -5.05 -2.24
C SER A 47 2.13 -5.25 -1.48
N PHE A 48 2.35 -4.43 -0.44
CA PHE A 48 3.59 -4.49 0.33
C PHE A 48 3.78 -5.88 0.95
N SER A 49 4.87 -6.53 0.57
CA SER A 49 5.19 -7.90 0.99
C SER A 49 6.66 -8.08 1.41
N ASP A 50 7.24 -7.03 1.98
CA ASP A 50 8.65 -7.01 2.37
C ASP A 50 8.81 -6.93 3.91
N ASN A 51 10.02 -6.75 4.36
CA ASN A 51 10.42 -6.79 5.77
C ASN A 51 10.23 -5.45 6.50
N LYS A 52 10.41 -5.48 7.83
CA LYS A 52 10.31 -4.28 8.69
C LYS A 52 11.32 -3.18 8.33
N LYS A 53 12.49 -3.53 7.79
CA LYS A 53 13.51 -2.55 7.40
C LYS A 53 12.98 -1.69 6.27
N ASN A 54 12.45 -2.32 5.20
CA ASN A 54 11.92 -1.60 4.07
C ASN A 54 10.63 -0.85 4.39
N LEU A 55 9.76 -1.39 5.26
CA LEU A 55 8.61 -0.63 5.78
C LEU A 55 9.07 0.67 6.49
N ARG A 56 10.07 0.59 7.37
CA ARG A 56 10.62 1.77 8.06
C ARG A 56 11.20 2.78 7.08
N ARG A 57 11.86 2.33 6.01
CA ARG A 57 12.38 3.20 4.97
C ARG A 57 11.26 3.94 4.24
N ILE A 58 10.18 3.26 3.86
CA ILE A 58 9.01 3.91 3.25
C ILE A 58 8.48 5.00 4.18
N LEU A 59 8.31 4.70 5.47
CA LEU A 59 7.74 5.63 6.44
C LEU A 59 8.63 6.84 6.74
N ASN A 60 9.96 6.67 6.73
CA ASN A 60 10.92 7.70 7.12
C ASN A 60 11.48 8.50 5.92
N GLU A 61 11.60 7.87 4.76
CA GLU A 61 12.23 8.48 3.58
C GLU A 61 11.21 9.00 2.56
N THR A 62 9.91 8.66 2.71
CA THR A 62 8.83 9.07 1.82
C THR A 62 7.56 9.43 2.58
N ASP A 63 6.62 10.09 1.89
CA ASP A 63 5.24 10.32 2.37
C ASP A 63 4.25 9.30 1.79
N PHE A 64 4.72 8.21 1.20
CA PHE A 64 3.87 7.22 0.54
C PHE A 64 3.03 6.43 1.53
N TYR A 65 1.83 6.10 1.12
CA TYR A 65 0.99 5.10 1.78
C TYR A 65 1.50 3.69 1.52
N VAL A 66 1.04 2.74 2.31
CA VAL A 66 1.39 1.33 2.19
C VAL A 66 0.11 0.52 2.01
N GLY A 67 0.03 -0.22 0.91
CA GLY A 67 -1.11 -1.07 0.58
C GLY A 67 -1.09 -2.37 1.38
N VAL A 68 -2.20 -2.67 2.03
CA VAL A 68 -2.42 -3.90 2.81
C VAL A 68 -3.56 -4.69 2.16
N ASN A 69 -3.26 -5.91 1.73
CA ASN A 69 -4.22 -6.81 1.10
C ASN A 69 -4.44 -8.09 1.92
N GLY A 70 -5.11 -9.07 1.32
CA GLY A 70 -5.45 -10.33 1.97
C GLY A 70 -4.27 -11.11 2.55
N MET A 71 -3.03 -10.92 2.05
CA MET A 71 -1.83 -11.55 2.62
C MET A 71 -1.66 -11.25 4.10
N ALA A 72 -2.05 -10.08 4.57
CA ALA A 72 -1.95 -9.71 5.97
C ALA A 72 -2.64 -10.73 6.88
N THR A 73 -3.72 -11.35 6.42
CA THR A 73 -4.52 -12.28 7.22
C THR A 73 -3.91 -13.69 7.37
N TYR A 74 -2.87 -14.03 6.59
CA TYR A 74 -2.27 -15.36 6.60
C TYR A 74 -0.73 -15.38 6.50
N SER A 75 -0.10 -14.22 6.57
CA SER A 75 1.36 -14.08 6.57
C SER A 75 1.84 -13.31 7.81
N THR A 76 3.16 -13.25 7.99
CA THR A 76 3.82 -12.53 9.11
C THR A 76 4.35 -11.16 8.69
N LEU A 77 3.72 -10.53 7.70
CA LEU A 77 4.14 -9.22 7.21
C LEU A 77 4.03 -8.14 8.31
N PRO A 78 4.93 -7.16 8.31
CA PRO A 78 4.82 -6.02 9.20
C PRO A 78 3.59 -5.17 8.82
N THR A 79 2.91 -4.65 9.82
CA THR A 79 1.72 -3.80 9.63
C THR A 79 2.15 -2.34 9.66
N PRO A 80 1.83 -1.53 8.62
CA PRO A 80 2.07 -0.10 8.67
C PRO A 80 1.16 0.59 9.69
N PRO A 81 1.53 1.81 10.17
CA PRO A 81 0.64 2.60 11.00
C PRO A 81 -0.63 2.98 10.21
N ILE A 82 -1.75 3.09 10.92
CA ILE A 82 -3.06 3.30 10.30
C ILE A 82 -3.12 4.58 9.44
N GLU A 83 -2.38 5.61 9.85
CA GLU A 83 -2.30 6.90 9.15
C GLU A 83 -1.59 6.83 7.79
N ARG A 84 -0.91 5.72 7.52
CA ARG A 84 -0.16 5.48 6.28
C ARG A 84 -0.65 4.24 5.55
N MET A 85 -1.83 3.72 5.89
CA MET A 85 -2.37 2.46 5.40
C MET A 85 -3.48 2.69 4.38
N LEU A 86 -3.43 1.93 3.29
CA LEU A 86 -4.56 1.73 2.37
C LEU A 86 -4.95 0.25 2.37
N LEU A 87 -6.25 -0.03 2.22
CA LEU A 87 -6.74 -1.39 2.02
C LEU A 87 -6.96 -1.64 0.53
N GLU A 88 -6.58 -2.82 0.08
CA GLU A 88 -6.64 -3.20 -1.32
C GLU A 88 -6.92 -4.70 -1.50
N THR A 89 -7.16 -5.17 -2.70
CA THR A 89 -7.47 -6.58 -2.96
C THR A 89 -6.37 -7.35 -3.64
N ASP A 90 -5.78 -6.80 -4.69
CA ASP A 90 -4.99 -7.51 -5.70
C ASP A 90 -5.79 -8.64 -6.41
N ALA A 91 -7.13 -8.41 -6.50
CA ALA A 91 -8.04 -9.37 -7.14
C ALA A 91 -7.59 -9.69 -8.59
N PRO A 92 -7.72 -10.94 -9.05
CA PRO A 92 -8.42 -12.08 -8.44
C PRO A 92 -7.58 -12.90 -7.44
N PHE A 93 -6.39 -12.42 -7.08
CA PHE A 93 -5.43 -13.10 -6.20
C PHE A 93 -5.55 -12.64 -4.75
N LEU A 94 -4.75 -13.25 -3.86
CA LEU A 94 -4.53 -12.86 -2.47
C LEU A 94 -5.80 -12.76 -1.61
N THR A 95 -6.76 -13.65 -1.85
CA THR A 95 -8.01 -13.74 -1.09
C THR A 95 -7.74 -13.81 0.43
N PRO A 96 -8.34 -12.93 1.25
CA PRO A 96 -8.15 -12.95 2.69
C PRO A 96 -8.81 -14.14 3.38
N LYS A 97 -8.39 -14.48 4.60
CA LYS A 97 -9.19 -15.33 5.49
C LYS A 97 -10.48 -14.58 5.88
N PRO A 98 -11.63 -15.27 6.02
CA PRO A 98 -11.82 -16.72 5.95
C PRO A 98 -12.05 -17.25 4.53
N PHE A 99 -11.97 -16.42 3.49
CA PHE A 99 -12.35 -16.74 2.11
C PHE A 99 -11.24 -17.39 1.28
N ARG A 100 -10.15 -17.87 1.91
CA ARG A 100 -9.07 -18.56 1.19
C ARG A 100 -9.58 -19.72 0.35
N GLY A 101 -9.05 -19.84 -0.89
CA GLY A 101 -9.39 -20.92 -1.82
C GLY A 101 -10.45 -20.56 -2.86
N ILE A 102 -11.04 -19.37 -2.78
CA ILE A 102 -11.92 -18.84 -3.82
C ILE A 102 -11.31 -17.58 -4.47
N ILE A 103 -11.85 -17.17 -5.59
CA ILE A 103 -11.41 -15.97 -6.32
C ILE A 103 -11.63 -14.74 -5.44
N ASN A 104 -10.61 -13.88 -5.35
CA ASN A 104 -10.71 -12.64 -4.60
C ASN A 104 -11.52 -11.59 -5.36
N GLU A 105 -12.19 -10.72 -4.60
CA GLU A 105 -12.99 -9.61 -5.13
C GLU A 105 -13.01 -8.43 -4.13
N PRO A 106 -13.36 -7.21 -4.57
CA PRO A 106 -13.41 -6.03 -3.68
C PRO A 106 -14.33 -6.19 -2.48
N ALA A 107 -15.38 -7.00 -2.57
CA ALA A 107 -16.30 -7.28 -1.48
C ALA A 107 -15.64 -7.94 -0.24
N TYR A 108 -14.41 -8.44 -0.37
CA TYR A 108 -13.65 -9.04 0.75
C TYR A 108 -12.71 -8.06 1.46
N VAL A 109 -12.62 -6.80 1.05
CA VAL A 109 -11.85 -5.77 1.78
C VAL A 109 -12.31 -5.63 3.24
N PRO A 110 -13.62 -5.68 3.58
CA PRO A 110 -14.07 -5.66 4.97
C PRO A 110 -13.45 -6.74 5.86
N ALA A 111 -13.19 -7.93 5.33
CA ALA A 111 -12.54 -9.01 6.10
C ALA A 111 -11.08 -8.67 6.47
N ILE A 112 -10.38 -7.90 5.61
CA ILE A 112 -9.04 -7.38 5.92
C ILE A 112 -9.13 -6.35 7.04
N ALA A 113 -10.10 -5.44 6.98
CA ALA A 113 -10.33 -4.43 8.00
C ALA A 113 -10.70 -5.05 9.36
N GLU A 114 -11.56 -6.07 9.39
CA GLU A 114 -11.92 -6.82 10.61
C GLU A 114 -10.68 -7.50 11.23
N TRP A 115 -9.85 -8.14 10.40
CA TRP A 115 -8.62 -8.77 10.87
C TRP A 115 -7.63 -7.75 11.45
N LEU A 116 -7.46 -6.59 10.80
CA LEU A 116 -6.62 -5.51 11.30
C LEU A 116 -7.15 -4.91 12.60
N ALA A 117 -8.46 -4.71 12.72
CA ALA A 117 -9.10 -4.23 13.94
C ALA A 117 -8.77 -5.13 15.13
N ALA A 118 -8.93 -6.44 14.96
CA ALA A 118 -8.58 -7.43 15.98
C ALA A 118 -7.08 -7.42 16.31
N LYS A 119 -6.22 -7.35 15.29
CA LYS A 119 -4.75 -7.34 15.44
C LYS A 119 -4.25 -6.09 16.16
N LEU A 120 -4.81 -4.93 15.86
CA LEU A 120 -4.38 -3.64 16.41
C LEU A 120 -5.11 -3.25 17.71
N GLY A 121 -6.15 -4.01 18.09
CA GLY A 121 -6.98 -3.67 19.24
C GLY A 121 -7.81 -2.40 19.05
N LEU A 122 -8.25 -2.16 17.81
CA LEU A 122 -9.05 -1.01 17.41
C LEU A 122 -10.45 -1.45 16.99
N ASP A 123 -11.41 -0.52 17.04
CA ASP A 123 -12.73 -0.76 16.47
C ASP A 123 -12.67 -0.78 14.94
N TYR A 124 -13.50 -1.64 14.32
CA TYR A 124 -13.62 -1.74 12.86
C TYR A 124 -13.87 -0.37 12.21
N GLN A 125 -14.76 0.44 12.79
CA GLN A 125 -15.10 1.77 12.29
C GLN A 125 -13.89 2.74 12.26
N ILE A 126 -12.92 2.54 13.14
CA ILE A 126 -11.67 3.32 13.13
C ILE A 126 -10.84 2.92 11.91
N ILE A 127 -10.67 1.62 11.65
CA ILE A 127 -9.95 1.13 10.47
C ILE A 127 -10.63 1.64 9.19
N GLU A 128 -11.94 1.45 9.08
CA GLU A 128 -12.72 1.88 7.92
C GLU A 128 -12.56 3.39 7.66
N ARG A 129 -12.78 4.23 8.69
CA ARG A 129 -12.70 5.68 8.58
C ARG A 129 -11.30 6.16 8.18
N GLU A 130 -10.26 5.71 8.87
CA GLU A 130 -8.90 6.19 8.64
C GLU A 130 -8.35 5.73 7.28
N THR A 131 -8.60 4.48 6.89
CA THR A 131 -8.14 3.99 5.58
C THR A 131 -8.92 4.60 4.43
N THR A 132 -10.21 4.88 4.59
CA THR A 132 -11.02 5.61 3.62
C THR A 132 -10.49 7.04 3.46
N LYS A 133 -10.28 7.76 4.57
CA LYS A 133 -9.69 9.10 4.56
C LYS A 133 -8.35 9.13 3.84
N ASN A 134 -7.46 8.16 4.10
CA ASN A 134 -6.17 8.06 3.43
C ASN A 134 -6.33 7.89 1.91
N ALA A 135 -7.30 7.08 1.46
CA ALA A 135 -7.58 6.90 0.05
C ALA A 135 -8.13 8.18 -0.61
N GLU A 136 -9.08 8.85 0.06
CA GLU A 136 -9.63 10.13 -0.41
C GLU A 136 -8.55 11.19 -0.54
N GLU A 137 -7.63 11.30 0.44
CA GLU A 137 -6.50 12.24 0.40
C GLU A 137 -5.55 11.93 -0.74
N LEU A 138 -5.17 10.65 -0.93
CA LEU A 138 -4.21 10.27 -1.97
C LEU A 138 -4.77 10.47 -3.37
N PHE A 139 -6.02 10.07 -3.59
CA PHE A 139 -6.63 10.07 -4.94
C PHE A 139 -7.44 11.32 -5.24
N HIS A 140 -7.53 12.26 -4.30
CA HIS A 140 -8.27 13.53 -4.46
C HIS A 140 -9.76 13.33 -4.81
N ILE A 141 -10.42 12.41 -4.11
CA ILE A 141 -11.84 12.05 -4.31
C ILE A 141 -12.69 12.38 -3.08
#